data_ff682bd0b8c2911d6b4e9dd45af5005a
#
_entry.id   ff682bd0b8c2911d6b4e9dd45af5005a
#
_cell.length_a   1.000
_cell.length_b   1.000
_cell.length_c   1.000
_cell.angle_alpha   90.00
_cell.angle_beta   90.00
_cell.angle_gamma   90.00
#
_symmetry.space_group_name_H-M   'P 1'
#
loop_
_entity.id
_entity.type
_entity.pdbx_description
1 polymer ?
#
loop_
_entity_poly.entity_id
_entity_poly.type
_entity_poly.pdbx_seq_one_letter_code
_entity_poly.pdbx_strand_id
1 'polypeptide(L)'
;MAMNRARAALLAFMLCWSFMAGAQVAVPPLSGRVTDQTATLSAEQKAALEQTLQAFEARKGSQLAILIVPTTAPETIEQYALRVAEQWKLGRKKVDDGAVLVVAKDDRALRIEVGYGLEGALNDATSKRIISEIITPRFKQGDFYGGIAAGVDRIIRVIDGEPLPEPKGKLPGDTADIQQYVPVIFILALVVGGVLRAVLGRFPGALVTGGAVAFIAWLLVGAVSVALVAGVIALFFTLLGGGMGGYGIGGRHGGFGGGGFSGGGGGFGGGGASGRW
;
A
#
# COMPACT_ATOMS: atom_id res chain seq x y z
N MET A 1 6.22 -56.95 9.55
CA MET A 1 7.06 -56.22 8.57
C MET A 1 6.38 -54.99 7.95
N ALA A 2 5.09 -54.96 7.68
CA ALA A 2 4.36 -53.82 7.09
C ALA A 2 4.34 -52.56 7.99
N MET A 3 4.19 -52.73 9.30
CA MET A 3 4.06 -51.62 10.26
C MET A 3 5.36 -50.82 10.40
N ASN A 4 6.53 -51.45 10.22
CA ASN A 4 7.83 -50.71 10.25
C ASN A 4 8.07 -49.91 8.95
N ARG A 5 7.54 -50.39 7.82
CA ARG A 5 7.63 -49.65 6.54
C ARG A 5 6.75 -48.39 6.55
N ALA A 6 5.54 -48.47 7.14
CA ALA A 6 4.64 -47.35 7.29
C ALA A 6 5.24 -46.25 8.22
N ARG A 7 5.84 -46.68 9.35
CA ARG A 7 6.54 -45.75 10.27
C ARG A 7 7.76 -45.08 9.61
N ALA A 8 8.56 -45.85 8.84
CA ALA A 8 9.70 -45.30 8.10
C ALA A 8 9.27 -44.28 7.03
N ALA A 9 8.17 -44.58 6.30
CA ALA A 9 7.61 -43.67 5.31
C ALA A 9 7.06 -42.38 5.95
N LEU A 10 6.44 -42.46 7.12
CA LEU A 10 5.91 -41.30 7.87
C LEU A 10 7.02 -40.45 8.42
N LEU A 11 8.09 -41.06 8.91
CA LEU A 11 9.29 -40.33 9.38
C LEU A 11 10.03 -39.66 8.20
N ALA A 12 10.17 -40.33 7.06
CA ALA A 12 10.75 -39.75 5.86
C ALA A 12 9.92 -38.57 5.35
N PHE A 13 8.59 -38.69 5.36
CA PHE A 13 7.68 -37.61 4.98
C PHE A 13 7.77 -36.40 5.95
N MET A 14 7.83 -36.64 7.26
CA MET A 14 8.04 -35.58 8.24
C MET A 14 9.43 -34.90 8.08
N LEU A 15 10.47 -35.67 7.81
CA LEU A 15 11.80 -35.12 7.52
C LEU A 15 11.80 -34.26 6.24
N CYS A 16 11.15 -34.74 5.16
CA CYS A 16 11.01 -33.95 3.93
C CYS A 16 10.23 -32.64 4.15
N TRP A 17 9.21 -32.66 5.01
CA TRP A 17 8.43 -31.45 5.34
C TRP A 17 9.28 -30.43 6.13
N SER A 18 10.19 -30.88 6.97
CA SER A 18 11.08 -30.00 7.76
C SER A 18 12.11 -29.25 6.89
N PHE A 19 12.43 -29.75 5.69
CA PHE A 19 13.33 -29.08 4.75
C PHE A 19 12.67 -27.98 3.91
N MET A 20 11.35 -27.81 3.97
CA MET A 20 10.64 -26.74 3.25
C MET A 20 10.54 -25.42 4.04
N ALA A 21 11.12 -25.31 5.23
CA ALA A 21 11.26 -24.04 5.92
C ALA A 21 12.30 -23.20 5.16
N GLY A 22 11.87 -22.38 4.20
CA GLY A 22 12.72 -21.42 3.51
C GLY A 22 13.42 -20.55 4.54
N ALA A 23 14.76 -20.52 4.51
CA ALA A 23 15.55 -19.69 5.41
C ALA A 23 15.20 -18.22 5.14
N GLN A 24 14.76 -17.50 6.17
CA GLN A 24 14.53 -16.05 6.10
C GLN A 24 15.85 -15.34 5.77
N VAL A 25 15.76 -14.28 4.95
CA VAL A 25 16.93 -13.44 4.66
C VAL A 25 17.41 -12.78 5.95
N ALA A 26 18.68 -12.94 6.28
CA ALA A 26 19.24 -12.36 7.49
C ALA A 26 19.17 -10.82 7.44
N VAL A 27 18.78 -10.19 8.54
CA VAL A 27 18.88 -8.74 8.69
C VAL A 27 20.34 -8.39 8.97
N PRO A 28 21.00 -7.54 8.16
CA PRO A 28 22.36 -7.13 8.42
C PRO A 28 22.45 -6.29 9.70
N PRO A 29 23.60 -6.30 10.38
CA PRO A 29 23.80 -5.42 11.53
C PRO A 29 23.77 -3.96 11.09
N LEU A 30 23.23 -3.08 11.95
CA LEU A 30 23.25 -1.63 11.73
C LEU A 30 24.69 -1.11 11.88
N SER A 31 25.39 -0.97 10.76
CA SER A 31 26.80 -0.50 10.73
C SER A 31 26.92 0.99 10.42
N GLY A 32 25.86 1.63 9.97
CA GLY A 32 25.77 3.03 9.60
C GLY A 32 24.33 3.36 9.24
N ARG A 33 24.06 4.61 8.86
CA ARG A 33 22.74 5.03 8.40
C ARG A 33 22.42 4.53 7.00
N VAL A 34 23.44 4.17 6.22
CA VAL A 34 23.31 3.60 4.87
C VAL A 34 24.02 2.25 4.80
N THR A 35 23.24 1.20 4.69
CA THR A 35 23.72 -0.17 4.49
C THR A 35 23.34 -0.63 3.08
N ASP A 36 24.33 -0.84 2.23
CA ASP A 36 24.16 -1.33 0.85
C ASP A 36 24.91 -2.66 0.68
N GLN A 37 24.17 -3.75 0.52
CA GLN A 37 24.69 -5.09 0.29
C GLN A 37 24.82 -5.44 -1.20
N THR A 38 24.42 -4.53 -2.09
CA THR A 38 24.33 -4.78 -3.52
C THR A 38 25.34 -3.99 -4.35
N ALA A 39 26.16 -3.17 -3.69
CA ALA A 39 27.06 -2.22 -4.35
C ALA A 39 26.32 -1.35 -5.42
N THR A 40 25.06 -0.98 -5.12
CA THR A 40 24.26 -0.12 -5.99
C THR A 40 24.73 1.32 -5.93
N LEU A 41 25.22 1.75 -4.77
CA LEU A 41 25.75 3.09 -4.54
C LEU A 41 27.25 3.11 -4.62
N SER A 42 27.84 4.16 -5.21
CA SER A 42 29.28 4.41 -5.09
C SER A 42 29.66 4.81 -3.66
N ALA A 43 30.95 4.75 -3.33
CA ALA A 43 31.44 5.17 -2.02
C ALA A 43 31.08 6.64 -1.72
N GLU A 44 31.20 7.53 -2.73
CA GLU A 44 30.88 8.94 -2.62
C GLU A 44 29.38 9.18 -2.42
N GLN A 45 28.53 8.44 -3.15
CA GLN A 45 27.08 8.48 -3.02
C GLN A 45 26.62 8.03 -1.63
N LYS A 46 27.21 6.93 -1.13
CA LYS A 46 26.95 6.43 0.21
C LYS A 46 27.36 7.47 1.26
N ALA A 47 28.57 8.06 1.14
CA ALA A 47 29.07 9.07 2.06
C ALA A 47 28.17 10.34 2.07
N ALA A 48 27.67 10.78 0.91
CA ALA A 48 26.77 11.92 0.81
C ALA A 48 25.43 11.67 1.53
N LEU A 49 24.85 10.48 1.35
CA LEU A 49 23.63 10.09 2.07
C LEU A 49 23.87 9.96 3.58
N GLU A 50 24.98 9.35 4.01
CA GLU A 50 25.36 9.27 5.42
C GLU A 50 25.46 10.66 6.06
N GLN A 51 26.11 11.60 5.39
CA GLN A 51 26.24 12.99 5.87
C GLN A 51 24.87 13.68 5.99
N THR A 52 24.00 13.51 4.99
CA THR A 52 22.64 14.07 5.00
C THR A 52 21.83 13.53 6.16
N LEU A 53 21.86 12.22 6.36
CA LEU A 53 21.13 11.55 7.43
C LEU A 53 21.68 11.89 8.82
N GLN A 54 23.00 12.01 8.93
CA GLN A 54 23.66 12.46 10.17
C GLN A 54 23.27 13.88 10.54
N ALA A 55 23.26 14.80 9.58
CA ALA A 55 22.86 16.19 9.79
C ALA A 55 21.38 16.30 10.21
N PHE A 56 20.52 15.46 9.61
CA PHE A 56 19.11 15.36 9.99
C PHE A 56 18.95 14.88 11.44
N GLU A 57 19.60 13.78 11.81
CA GLU A 57 19.55 13.25 13.17
C GLU A 57 20.07 14.26 14.20
N ALA A 58 21.19 14.94 13.91
CA ALA A 58 21.75 15.97 14.79
C ALA A 58 20.80 17.14 15.02
N ARG A 59 20.01 17.52 14.00
CA ARG A 59 19.07 18.65 14.06
C ARG A 59 17.73 18.29 14.72
N LYS A 60 17.16 17.12 14.38
CA LYS A 60 15.80 16.72 14.80
C LYS A 60 15.82 15.71 15.94
N GLY A 61 16.89 14.92 16.05
CA GLY A 61 16.94 13.75 16.94
C GLY A 61 16.25 12.51 16.37
N SER A 62 15.47 12.63 15.30
CA SER A 62 14.83 11.51 14.63
C SER A 62 15.83 10.75 13.76
N GLN A 63 15.71 9.44 13.68
CA GLN A 63 16.65 8.59 12.94
C GLN A 63 16.01 8.05 11.66
N LEU A 64 16.68 8.29 10.54
CA LEU A 64 16.34 7.70 9.24
C LEU A 64 17.52 6.85 8.75
N ALA A 65 17.24 5.62 8.35
CA ALA A 65 18.22 4.71 7.79
C ALA A 65 17.82 4.18 6.41
N ILE A 66 18.79 3.73 5.65
CA ILE A 66 18.62 3.14 4.32
C ILE A 66 19.23 1.75 4.33
N LEU A 67 18.48 0.77 3.83
CA LEU A 67 18.94 -0.59 3.61
C LEU A 67 18.68 -1.00 2.18
N ILE A 68 19.72 -1.39 1.46
CA ILE A 68 19.64 -1.96 0.12
C ILE A 68 20.09 -3.41 0.18
N VAL A 69 19.20 -4.32 -0.17
CA VAL A 69 19.44 -5.77 -0.21
C VAL A 69 19.15 -6.33 -1.61
N PRO A 70 19.73 -7.47 -2.00
CA PRO A 70 19.38 -8.08 -3.28
C PRO A 70 17.93 -8.52 -3.31
N THR A 71 17.47 -9.29 -2.32
CA THR A 71 16.10 -9.84 -2.23
C THR A 71 15.64 -9.94 -0.79
N THR A 72 14.35 -9.97 -0.57
CA THR A 72 13.73 -10.30 0.72
C THR A 72 13.09 -11.68 0.72
N ALA A 73 13.03 -12.35 -0.45
CA ALA A 73 12.39 -13.66 -0.56
C ALA A 73 13.00 -14.69 0.40
N PRO A 74 12.17 -15.51 1.05
CA PRO A 74 10.75 -15.76 0.80
C PRO A 74 9.78 -14.80 1.50
N GLU A 75 10.26 -13.85 2.30
CA GLU A 75 9.42 -12.87 2.98
C GLU A 75 8.93 -11.77 2.02
N THR A 76 7.78 -11.18 2.33
CA THR A 76 7.38 -9.94 1.67
C THR A 76 8.24 -8.77 2.15
N ILE A 77 8.35 -7.71 1.35
CA ILE A 77 9.14 -6.54 1.74
C ILE A 77 8.59 -5.88 3.02
N GLU A 78 7.28 -5.98 3.27
CA GLU A 78 6.64 -5.50 4.48
C GLU A 78 7.13 -6.25 5.72
N GLN A 79 7.12 -7.58 5.65
CA GLN A 79 7.57 -8.42 6.77
C GLN A 79 9.05 -8.22 7.06
N TYR A 80 9.86 -8.18 6.00
CA TYR A 80 11.29 -7.96 6.13
C TYR A 80 11.62 -6.59 6.71
N ALA A 81 11.00 -5.51 6.20
CA ALA A 81 11.23 -4.14 6.67
C ALA A 81 10.82 -3.95 8.14
N LEU A 82 9.70 -4.53 8.56
CA LEU A 82 9.27 -4.51 9.96
C LEU A 82 10.33 -5.20 10.84
N ARG A 83 10.82 -6.37 10.45
CA ARG A 83 11.86 -7.11 11.17
C ARG A 83 13.20 -6.36 11.24
N VAL A 84 13.56 -5.63 10.15
CA VAL A 84 14.71 -4.72 10.14
C VAL A 84 14.53 -3.61 11.17
N ALA A 85 13.38 -2.94 11.15
CA ALA A 85 13.06 -1.84 12.07
C ALA A 85 13.07 -2.30 13.53
N GLU A 86 12.49 -3.46 13.84
CA GLU A 86 12.50 -4.07 15.17
C GLU A 86 13.91 -4.45 15.64
N GLN A 87 14.75 -4.97 14.76
CA GLN A 87 16.11 -5.36 15.09
C GLN A 87 17.05 -4.16 15.23
N TRP A 88 16.93 -3.17 14.35
CA TRP A 88 17.75 -1.97 14.38
C TRP A 88 17.33 -0.98 15.46
N LYS A 89 16.06 -1.04 15.91
CA LYS A 89 15.49 -0.19 16.97
C LYS A 89 15.74 1.30 16.73
N LEU A 90 15.52 1.71 15.48
CA LEU A 90 15.72 3.11 15.06
C LEU A 90 14.82 4.06 15.85
N GLY A 91 15.31 5.27 16.07
CA GLY A 91 14.60 6.31 16.80
C GLY A 91 14.90 6.32 18.29
N ARG A 92 14.49 7.41 18.94
CA ARG A 92 14.70 7.59 20.37
C ARG A 92 13.72 6.73 21.18
N LYS A 93 14.25 6.07 22.20
CA LYS A 93 13.44 5.29 23.14
C LYS A 93 12.31 6.13 23.70
N LYS A 94 11.08 5.63 23.72
CA LYS A 94 9.83 6.28 24.13
C LYS A 94 9.28 7.36 23.17
N VAL A 95 10.02 7.76 22.16
CA VAL A 95 9.56 8.72 21.14
C VAL A 95 9.19 7.97 19.87
N ASP A 96 9.90 6.85 19.60
CA ASP A 96 9.69 5.97 18.45
C ASP A 96 9.79 6.70 17.11
N ASP A 97 10.70 7.70 17.03
CA ASP A 97 10.87 8.60 15.90
C ASP A 97 11.93 8.11 14.90
N GLY A 98 11.87 6.83 14.61
CA GLY A 98 12.69 6.18 13.61
C GLY A 98 11.94 5.91 12.30
N ALA A 99 12.68 5.85 11.17
CA ALA A 99 12.16 5.34 9.91
C ALA A 99 13.26 4.61 9.15
N VAL A 100 12.89 3.66 8.29
CA VAL A 100 13.83 2.98 7.41
C VAL A 100 13.27 2.88 5.99
N LEU A 101 14.12 3.21 5.01
CA LEU A 101 13.87 2.94 3.60
C LEU A 101 14.56 1.63 3.23
N VAL A 102 13.80 0.59 2.97
CA VAL A 102 14.29 -0.71 2.51
C VAL A 102 14.07 -0.83 1.01
N VAL A 103 15.11 -1.22 0.29
CA VAL A 103 15.10 -1.44 -1.17
C VAL A 103 15.56 -2.87 -1.45
N ALA A 104 14.69 -3.70 -1.99
CA ALA A 104 15.00 -5.05 -2.48
C ALA A 104 15.18 -4.98 -4.01
N LYS A 105 16.44 -4.94 -4.44
CA LYS A 105 16.79 -4.56 -5.82
C LYS A 105 16.30 -5.56 -6.85
N ASP A 106 16.52 -6.85 -6.61
CA ASP A 106 16.16 -7.91 -7.56
C ASP A 106 14.65 -8.18 -7.54
N ASP A 107 13.98 -7.94 -6.40
CA ASP A 107 12.52 -8.05 -6.25
C ASP A 107 11.80 -6.84 -6.85
N ARG A 108 12.54 -5.77 -7.22
CA ARG A 108 12.01 -4.47 -7.64
C ARG A 108 10.96 -3.93 -6.67
N ALA A 109 11.23 -4.05 -5.40
CA ALA A 109 10.33 -3.66 -4.32
C ALA A 109 11.04 -2.72 -3.34
N LEU A 110 10.31 -1.75 -2.82
CA LEU A 110 10.80 -0.85 -1.78
C LEU A 110 9.71 -0.59 -0.76
N ARG A 111 10.14 -0.26 0.46
CA ARG A 111 9.25 0.09 1.56
C ARG A 111 9.86 1.22 2.40
N ILE A 112 9.02 2.14 2.82
CA ILE A 112 9.30 3.06 3.91
C ILE A 112 8.56 2.50 5.12
N GLU A 113 9.30 2.07 6.14
CA GLU A 113 8.76 1.65 7.43
C GLU A 113 8.92 2.79 8.42
N VAL A 114 7.87 3.09 9.18
CA VAL A 114 7.77 4.30 10.00
C VAL A 114 7.46 3.95 11.44
N GLY A 115 8.22 4.50 12.38
CA GLY A 115 7.94 4.37 13.80
C GLY A 115 6.78 5.27 14.24
N TYR A 116 6.09 4.90 15.31
CA TYR A 116 4.89 5.58 15.80
C TYR A 116 5.06 7.10 16.00
N GLY A 117 6.23 7.55 16.44
CA GLY A 117 6.50 8.97 16.66
C GLY A 117 6.56 9.82 15.39
N LEU A 118 6.70 9.20 14.22
CA LEU A 118 6.73 9.87 12.93
C LEU A 118 5.42 9.72 12.13
N GLU A 119 4.49 8.84 12.53
CA GLU A 119 3.25 8.59 11.78
C GLU A 119 2.39 9.84 11.59
N GLY A 120 2.44 10.80 12.52
CA GLY A 120 1.74 12.07 12.40
C GLY A 120 2.18 12.90 11.21
N ALA A 121 3.47 12.87 10.88
CA ALA A 121 4.05 13.60 9.74
C ALA A 121 4.19 12.70 8.50
N LEU A 122 4.75 11.51 8.68
CA LEU A 122 5.06 10.53 7.64
C LEU A 122 4.09 9.35 7.70
N ASN A 123 2.79 9.62 7.50
CA ASN A 123 1.76 8.59 7.47
C ASN A 123 1.82 7.74 6.18
N ASP A 124 1.02 6.68 6.12
CA ASP A 124 0.99 5.73 4.99
C ASP A 124 0.72 6.41 3.65
N ALA A 125 -0.23 7.36 3.61
CA ALA A 125 -0.57 8.08 2.39
C ALA A 125 0.61 8.94 1.90
N THR A 126 1.28 9.63 2.82
CA THR A 126 2.47 10.45 2.56
C THR A 126 3.63 9.58 2.08
N SER A 127 3.90 8.47 2.77
CA SER A 127 4.93 7.48 2.40
C SER A 127 4.65 6.89 1.02
N LYS A 128 3.40 6.55 0.73
CA LYS A 128 2.97 6.03 -0.58
C LYS A 128 3.22 7.04 -1.70
N ARG A 129 2.92 8.32 -1.47
CA ARG A 129 3.17 9.38 -2.45
C ARG A 129 4.66 9.59 -2.70
N ILE A 130 5.49 9.60 -1.66
CA ILE A 130 6.95 9.69 -1.81
C ILE A 130 7.47 8.54 -2.67
N ILE A 131 7.03 7.33 -2.41
CA ILE A 131 7.41 6.16 -3.20
C ILE A 131 6.95 6.30 -4.65
N SER A 132 5.68 6.55 -4.89
CA SER A 132 5.08 6.51 -6.23
C SER A 132 5.44 7.70 -7.10
N GLU A 133 5.55 8.91 -6.53
CA GLU A 133 5.77 10.14 -7.28
C GLU A 133 7.25 10.54 -7.38
N ILE A 134 8.10 10.10 -6.44
CA ILE A 134 9.48 10.57 -6.36
C ILE A 134 10.49 9.46 -6.59
N ILE A 135 10.38 8.33 -5.85
CA ILE A 135 11.39 7.25 -5.90
C ILE A 135 11.19 6.38 -7.13
N THR A 136 9.99 5.80 -7.28
CA THR A 136 9.68 4.82 -8.34
C THR A 136 9.95 5.31 -9.76
N PRO A 137 9.63 6.54 -10.16
CA PRO A 137 9.91 7.02 -11.51
C PRO A 137 11.41 7.03 -11.85
N ARG A 138 12.26 7.35 -10.88
CA ARG A 138 13.72 7.32 -11.04
C ARG A 138 14.28 5.90 -11.09
N PHE A 139 13.78 5.01 -10.24
CA PHE A 139 14.16 3.60 -10.26
C PHE A 139 13.82 2.91 -11.59
N LYS A 140 12.68 3.25 -12.19
CA LYS A 140 12.31 2.79 -13.55
C LYS A 140 13.29 3.24 -14.64
N GLN A 141 13.99 4.35 -14.43
CA GLN A 141 15.03 4.88 -15.31
C GLN A 141 16.43 4.33 -14.96
N GLY A 142 16.55 3.49 -13.92
CA GLY A 142 17.82 2.98 -13.42
C GLY A 142 18.59 3.94 -12.50
N ASP A 143 18.04 5.13 -12.22
CA ASP A 143 18.63 6.13 -11.32
C ASP A 143 18.31 5.80 -9.86
N PHE A 144 18.99 4.79 -9.32
CA PHE A 144 18.78 4.38 -7.93
C PHE A 144 19.24 5.44 -6.93
N TYR A 145 20.42 6.01 -7.12
CA TYR A 145 20.93 7.05 -6.22
C TYR A 145 20.02 8.28 -6.22
N GLY A 146 19.69 8.81 -7.38
CA GLY A 146 18.81 9.98 -7.48
C GLY A 146 17.41 9.71 -6.91
N GLY A 147 16.90 8.48 -7.05
CA GLY A 147 15.65 8.07 -6.44
C GLY A 147 15.69 8.04 -4.91
N ILE A 148 16.75 7.42 -4.36
CA ILE A 148 16.96 7.35 -2.90
C ILE A 148 17.20 8.75 -2.33
N ALA A 149 18.10 9.52 -2.92
CA ALA A 149 18.46 10.86 -2.44
C ALA A 149 17.25 11.80 -2.41
N ALA A 150 16.46 11.82 -3.49
CA ALA A 150 15.24 12.64 -3.54
C ALA A 150 14.14 12.14 -2.60
N GLY A 151 14.02 10.83 -2.41
CA GLY A 151 13.11 10.24 -1.44
C GLY A 151 13.46 10.63 -0.01
N VAL A 152 14.74 10.50 0.35
CA VAL A 152 15.29 10.90 1.66
C VAL A 152 15.10 12.39 1.92
N ASP A 153 15.47 13.25 0.96
CA ASP A 153 15.26 14.70 1.08
C ASP A 153 13.79 15.01 1.33
N ARG A 154 12.88 14.33 0.64
CA ARG A 154 11.47 14.55 0.83
C ARG A 154 10.93 14.04 2.15
N ILE A 155 11.38 12.88 2.62
CA ILE A 155 11.05 12.36 3.96
C ILE A 155 11.50 13.37 5.02
N ILE A 156 12.71 13.88 4.93
CA ILE A 156 13.27 14.87 5.86
C ILE A 156 12.40 16.11 5.90
N ARG A 157 12.05 16.70 4.74
CA ARG A 157 11.20 17.92 4.68
C ARG A 157 9.82 17.69 5.28
N VAL A 158 9.21 16.53 5.03
CA VAL A 158 7.91 16.18 5.61
C VAL A 158 7.99 16.10 7.13
N ILE A 159 9.04 15.48 7.67
CA ILE A 159 9.27 15.43 9.13
C ILE A 159 9.59 16.82 9.69
N ASP A 160 10.20 17.70 8.90
CA ASP A 160 10.43 19.10 9.26
C ASP A 160 9.16 19.97 9.23
N GLY A 161 8.05 19.44 8.72
CA GLY A 161 6.73 20.08 8.68
C GLY A 161 6.36 20.70 7.33
N GLU A 162 7.12 20.45 6.25
CA GLU A 162 6.74 20.87 4.91
C GLU A 162 5.69 19.95 4.30
N PRO A 163 4.53 20.45 3.87
CA PRO A 163 3.54 19.60 3.19
C PRO A 163 4.08 19.11 1.85
N LEU A 164 3.61 17.94 1.40
CA LEU A 164 3.87 17.49 0.05
C LEU A 164 3.25 18.47 -0.97
N PRO A 165 3.92 18.76 -2.10
CA PRO A 165 3.30 19.47 -3.20
C PRO A 165 2.00 18.80 -3.60
N GLU A 166 1.06 19.59 -4.11
CA GLU A 166 -0.15 18.99 -4.68
C GLU A 166 0.22 17.96 -5.75
N PRO A 167 -0.50 16.81 -5.83
CA PRO A 167 -0.24 15.79 -6.83
C PRO A 167 -0.22 16.43 -8.22
N LYS A 168 0.87 16.30 -8.94
CA LYS A 168 0.95 16.76 -10.34
C LYS A 168 -0.04 15.96 -11.18
N GLY A 169 -1.14 16.60 -11.52
CA GLY A 169 -2.16 16.05 -12.41
C GLY A 169 -3.02 15.00 -11.72
N LYS A 170 -4.11 15.41 -11.11
CA LYS A 170 -5.30 14.59 -11.17
C LYS A 170 -5.60 14.42 -12.66
N LEU A 171 -5.31 13.23 -13.21
CA LEU A 171 -5.92 12.86 -14.48
C LEU A 171 -7.43 12.99 -14.27
N PRO A 172 -8.17 13.63 -15.20
CA PRO A 172 -9.61 13.61 -15.14
C PRO A 172 -10.02 12.13 -15.16
N GLY A 173 -10.44 11.59 -14.00
CA GLY A 173 -10.77 10.16 -13.86
C GLY A 173 -10.17 9.46 -12.65
N ASP A 174 -9.58 10.16 -11.69
CA ASP A 174 -9.13 9.53 -10.44
C ASP A 174 -10.37 8.95 -9.72
N THR A 175 -10.38 7.62 -9.58
CA THR A 175 -11.50 6.83 -9.04
C THR A 175 -11.93 7.26 -7.64
N ALA A 176 -11.08 7.99 -6.91
CA ALA A 176 -11.40 8.53 -5.58
C ALA A 176 -12.48 9.63 -5.62
N ASP A 177 -12.47 10.50 -6.66
CA ASP A 177 -13.51 11.52 -6.81
C ASP A 177 -14.85 10.91 -7.27
N ILE A 178 -14.81 9.77 -7.97
CA ILE A 178 -16.02 9.08 -8.42
C ILE A 178 -16.72 8.36 -7.28
N GLN A 179 -15.97 7.81 -6.33
CA GLN A 179 -16.53 7.07 -5.20
C GLN A 179 -17.50 7.92 -4.36
N GLN A 180 -17.27 9.22 -4.20
CA GLN A 180 -18.21 10.09 -3.46
C GLN A 180 -19.53 10.32 -4.21
N TYR A 181 -19.54 10.23 -5.55
CA TYR A 181 -20.74 10.40 -6.36
C TYR A 181 -21.50 9.10 -6.65
N VAL A 182 -20.90 7.94 -6.39
CA VAL A 182 -21.52 6.61 -6.61
C VAL A 182 -22.89 6.49 -5.91
N PRO A 183 -23.05 6.88 -4.64
CA PRO A 183 -24.37 6.81 -3.99
C PRO A 183 -25.41 7.72 -4.65
N VAL A 184 -25.01 8.92 -5.05
CA VAL A 184 -25.90 9.89 -5.70
C VAL A 184 -26.32 9.40 -7.09
N ILE A 185 -25.39 8.91 -7.89
CA ILE A 185 -25.64 8.33 -9.21
C ILE A 185 -26.55 7.11 -9.09
N PHE A 186 -26.33 6.26 -8.08
CA PHE A 186 -27.14 5.08 -7.84
C PHE A 186 -28.60 5.44 -7.48
N ILE A 187 -28.81 6.40 -6.57
CA ILE A 187 -30.14 6.89 -6.19
C ILE A 187 -30.85 7.53 -7.41
N LEU A 188 -30.11 8.35 -8.17
CA LEU A 188 -30.67 8.99 -9.37
C LEU A 188 -31.07 7.95 -10.42
N ALA A 189 -30.26 6.93 -10.64
CA ALA A 189 -30.56 5.83 -11.55
C ALA A 189 -31.80 5.02 -11.12
N LEU A 190 -31.99 4.79 -9.80
CA LEU A 190 -33.17 4.13 -9.27
C LEU A 190 -34.46 4.95 -9.45
N VAL A 191 -34.41 6.25 -9.16
CA VAL A 191 -35.56 7.16 -9.27
C VAL A 191 -35.95 7.35 -10.73
N VAL A 192 -34.99 7.71 -11.58
CA VAL A 192 -35.23 7.93 -13.02
C VAL A 192 -35.65 6.63 -13.70
N GLY A 193 -34.95 5.51 -13.37
CA GLY A 193 -35.30 4.19 -13.89
C GLY A 193 -36.69 3.71 -13.50
N GLY A 194 -37.10 4.02 -12.26
CA GLY A 194 -38.46 3.75 -11.77
C GLY A 194 -39.54 4.52 -12.54
N VAL A 195 -39.33 5.81 -12.76
CA VAL A 195 -40.25 6.67 -13.53
C VAL A 195 -40.30 6.24 -15.00
N LEU A 196 -39.16 6.03 -15.65
CA LEU A 196 -39.12 5.57 -17.05
C LEU A 196 -39.82 4.22 -17.22
N ARG A 197 -39.66 3.31 -16.28
CA ARG A 197 -40.33 2.01 -16.29
C ARG A 197 -41.84 2.12 -16.15
N ALA A 198 -42.32 3.06 -15.33
CA ALA A 198 -43.75 3.30 -15.15
C ALA A 198 -44.40 3.88 -16.41
N VAL A 199 -43.65 4.72 -17.16
CA VAL A 199 -44.17 5.43 -18.35
C VAL A 199 -43.98 4.60 -19.63
N LEU A 200 -42.83 4.00 -19.84
CA LEU A 200 -42.42 3.32 -21.09
C LEU A 200 -42.55 1.78 -21.04
N GLY A 201 -42.84 1.21 -19.85
CA GLY A 201 -42.88 -0.24 -19.64
C GLY A 201 -41.49 -0.85 -19.35
N ARG A 202 -41.48 -2.18 -19.05
CA ARG A 202 -40.28 -2.87 -18.48
C ARG A 202 -39.09 -2.89 -19.40
N PHE A 203 -39.27 -3.25 -20.67
CA PHE A 203 -38.15 -3.38 -21.63
C PHE A 203 -37.65 -2.07 -22.17
N PRO A 204 -38.48 -1.15 -22.72
CA PRO A 204 -38.02 0.13 -23.21
C PRO A 204 -37.43 1.00 -22.10
N GLY A 205 -38.07 1.02 -20.92
CA GLY A 205 -37.56 1.78 -19.77
C GLY A 205 -36.19 1.32 -19.31
N ALA A 206 -35.92 0.00 -19.27
CA ALA A 206 -34.61 -0.54 -18.90
C ALA A 206 -33.49 -0.19 -19.92
N LEU A 207 -33.82 -0.25 -21.21
CA LEU A 207 -32.88 0.12 -22.30
C LEU A 207 -32.50 1.59 -22.23
N VAL A 208 -33.49 2.49 -22.07
CA VAL A 208 -33.24 3.92 -21.98
C VAL A 208 -32.43 4.26 -20.70
N THR A 209 -32.78 3.65 -19.55
CA THR A 209 -32.03 3.87 -18.30
C THR A 209 -30.61 3.37 -18.38
N GLY A 210 -30.39 2.14 -18.90
CA GLY A 210 -29.06 1.57 -19.08
C GLY A 210 -28.20 2.40 -20.03
N GLY A 211 -28.78 2.87 -21.15
CA GLY A 211 -28.11 3.73 -22.12
C GLY A 211 -27.75 5.11 -21.53
N ALA A 212 -28.66 5.73 -20.80
CA ALA A 212 -28.41 7.02 -20.15
C ALA A 212 -27.30 6.92 -19.08
N VAL A 213 -27.34 5.89 -18.24
CA VAL A 213 -26.29 5.66 -17.25
C VAL A 213 -24.94 5.38 -17.90
N ALA A 214 -24.91 4.57 -18.97
CA ALA A 214 -23.69 4.31 -19.73
C ALA A 214 -23.12 5.58 -20.34
N PHE A 215 -23.97 6.42 -20.93
CA PHE A 215 -23.58 7.70 -21.55
C PHE A 215 -23.03 8.69 -20.52
N ILE A 216 -23.71 8.84 -19.37
CA ILE A 216 -23.24 9.70 -18.28
C ILE A 216 -21.93 9.18 -17.69
N ALA A 217 -21.82 7.87 -17.46
CA ALA A 217 -20.58 7.25 -16.98
C ALA A 217 -19.42 7.45 -17.97
N TRP A 218 -19.67 7.35 -19.27
CA TRP A 218 -18.66 7.63 -20.29
C TRP A 218 -18.21 9.10 -20.28
N LEU A 219 -19.13 10.02 -20.11
CA LEU A 219 -18.86 11.46 -20.11
C LEU A 219 -18.06 11.89 -18.87
N LEU A 220 -18.27 11.22 -17.72
CA LEU A 220 -17.58 11.50 -16.45
C LEU A 220 -16.22 10.81 -16.34
N VAL A 221 -16.09 9.58 -16.83
CA VAL A 221 -14.91 8.74 -16.60
C VAL A 221 -14.01 8.67 -17.84
N GLY A 222 -14.54 8.95 -19.04
CA GLY A 222 -13.80 8.85 -20.29
C GLY A 222 -13.43 7.42 -20.71
N ALA A 223 -13.75 6.40 -19.92
CA ALA A 223 -13.42 4.99 -20.15
C ALA A 223 -14.64 4.21 -20.63
N VAL A 224 -14.63 3.76 -21.88
CA VAL A 224 -15.74 3.02 -22.51
C VAL A 224 -16.08 1.72 -21.77
N SER A 225 -15.07 1.01 -21.25
CA SER A 225 -15.24 -0.23 -20.50
C SER A 225 -16.06 -0.04 -19.22
N VAL A 226 -15.78 1.03 -18.45
CA VAL A 226 -16.50 1.37 -17.21
C VAL A 226 -17.93 1.78 -17.53
N ALA A 227 -18.14 2.56 -18.59
CA ALA A 227 -19.45 2.98 -19.04
C ALA A 227 -20.35 1.79 -19.44
N LEU A 228 -19.80 0.81 -20.15
CA LEU A 228 -20.52 -0.41 -20.53
C LEU A 228 -20.92 -1.26 -19.31
N VAL A 229 -20.00 -1.45 -18.36
CA VAL A 229 -20.29 -2.19 -17.12
C VAL A 229 -21.38 -1.49 -16.31
N ALA A 230 -21.30 -0.17 -16.12
CA ALA A 230 -22.31 0.61 -15.40
C ALA A 230 -23.69 0.55 -16.08
N GLY A 231 -23.72 0.64 -17.42
CA GLY A 231 -24.95 0.52 -18.21
C GLY A 231 -25.62 -0.86 -18.11
N VAL A 232 -24.82 -1.93 -18.16
CA VAL A 232 -25.31 -3.32 -18.01
C VAL A 232 -25.87 -3.55 -16.61
N ILE A 233 -25.16 -3.07 -15.57
CA ILE A 233 -25.66 -3.17 -14.18
C ILE A 233 -27.00 -2.42 -14.03
N ALA A 234 -27.10 -1.18 -14.52
CA ALA A 234 -28.32 -0.39 -14.44
C ALA A 234 -29.49 -1.05 -15.19
N LEU A 235 -29.22 -1.61 -16.38
CA LEU A 235 -30.22 -2.36 -17.16
C LEU A 235 -30.71 -3.59 -16.38
N PHE A 236 -29.80 -4.35 -15.78
CA PHE A 236 -30.13 -5.55 -15.04
C PHE A 236 -30.97 -5.23 -13.78
N PHE A 237 -30.58 -4.19 -13.02
CA PHE A 237 -31.36 -3.73 -11.87
C PHE A 237 -32.76 -3.21 -12.27
N THR A 238 -32.87 -2.52 -13.40
CA THR A 238 -34.18 -2.04 -13.89
C THR A 238 -35.07 -3.18 -14.36
N LEU A 239 -34.49 -4.25 -14.95
CA LEU A 239 -35.26 -5.43 -15.37
C LEU A 239 -35.71 -6.30 -14.20
N LEU A 240 -34.81 -6.57 -13.23
CA LEU A 240 -35.09 -7.46 -12.09
C LEU A 240 -35.76 -6.75 -10.90
N GLY A 241 -35.57 -5.44 -10.73
CA GLY A 241 -36.00 -4.64 -9.57
C GLY A 241 -37.51 -4.44 -9.38
N GLY A 242 -38.34 -5.31 -9.94
CA GLY A 242 -39.79 -5.24 -9.86
C GLY A 242 -40.46 -5.93 -8.67
N GLY A 243 -39.70 -6.36 -7.65
CA GLY A 243 -40.24 -7.19 -6.59
C GLY A 243 -39.63 -7.06 -5.19
N MET A 244 -38.89 -5.99 -4.87
CA MET A 244 -38.36 -5.80 -3.51
C MET A 244 -38.96 -4.59 -2.83
N GLY A 245 -40.22 -4.74 -2.43
CA GLY A 245 -40.82 -3.98 -1.35
C GLY A 245 -40.33 -4.54 -0.02
N GLY A 246 -39.66 -3.71 0.78
CA GLY A 246 -39.59 -3.84 2.23
C GLY A 246 -38.60 -4.88 2.79
N TYR A 247 -37.31 -4.55 2.82
CA TYR A 247 -36.42 -5.08 3.85
C TYR A 247 -35.70 -3.93 4.54
N GLY A 248 -36.08 -3.71 5.82
CA GLY A 248 -35.44 -2.77 6.70
C GLY A 248 -33.99 -3.19 6.99
N ILE A 249 -33.07 -2.31 6.74
CA ILE A 249 -31.67 -2.49 7.10
C ILE A 249 -31.52 -2.15 8.59
N GLY A 250 -31.57 -3.18 9.44
CA GLY A 250 -31.19 -3.10 10.83
C GLY A 250 -29.67 -3.12 10.95
N GLY A 251 -29.09 -2.01 11.37
CA GLY A 251 -27.66 -1.91 11.64
C GLY A 251 -27.25 -2.77 12.83
N ARG A 252 -26.20 -3.58 12.67
CA ARG A 252 -25.46 -4.18 13.75
C ARG A 252 -23.99 -3.74 13.65
N HIS A 253 -23.61 -2.82 14.51
CA HIS A 253 -22.22 -2.52 14.81
C HIS A 253 -21.67 -3.68 15.62
N GLY A 254 -20.72 -4.40 15.03
CA GLY A 254 -19.87 -5.35 15.73
C GLY A 254 -18.50 -4.72 15.95
N GLY A 255 -18.20 -4.33 17.18
CA GLY A 255 -16.88 -3.88 17.58
C GLY A 255 -15.92 -5.07 17.66
N PHE A 256 -14.78 -4.98 16.99
CA PHE A 256 -13.65 -5.88 17.21
C PHE A 256 -12.73 -5.24 18.23
N GLY A 257 -12.71 -5.83 19.44
CA GLY A 257 -11.73 -5.53 20.47
C GLY A 257 -10.39 -6.16 20.08
N GLY A 258 -9.38 -5.32 19.86
CA GLY A 258 -8.01 -5.73 19.65
C GLY A 258 -7.34 -5.96 21.01
N GLY A 259 -6.86 -7.17 21.28
CA GLY A 259 -6.00 -7.47 22.41
C GLY A 259 -4.62 -6.87 22.20
N GLY A 260 -4.14 -6.10 23.17
CA GLY A 260 -2.83 -5.49 23.18
C GLY A 260 -1.72 -6.52 23.29
N PHE A 261 -0.65 -6.34 22.51
CA PHE A 261 0.63 -7.00 22.70
C PHE A 261 1.63 -5.94 23.19
N SER A 262 2.14 -6.12 24.40
CA SER A 262 3.12 -5.22 25.01
C SER A 262 4.50 -5.83 24.87
N GLY A 263 5.39 -5.14 24.11
CA GLY A 263 6.81 -5.43 24.08
C GLY A 263 7.59 -4.12 24.20
N GLY A 264 8.48 -4.05 25.21
CA GLY A 264 9.18 -2.82 25.56
C GLY A 264 10.30 -2.46 24.58
N GLY A 265 10.22 -1.27 24.03
CA GLY A 265 11.29 -0.57 23.30
C GLY A 265 10.99 -0.40 21.81
N GLY A 266 10.83 0.82 21.34
CA GLY A 266 10.69 1.22 19.94
C GLY A 266 9.60 0.49 19.20
N GLY A 267 8.33 0.93 19.34
CA GLY A 267 7.19 0.29 18.68
C GLY A 267 7.13 0.70 17.21
N PHE A 268 7.39 -0.24 16.31
CA PHE A 268 7.00 -0.16 14.91
C PHE A 268 5.70 -0.92 14.75
N GLY A 269 4.63 -0.26 14.30
CA GLY A 269 3.31 -0.87 14.15
C GLY A 269 2.97 -1.26 12.72
N GLY A 270 3.98 -1.33 11.83
CA GLY A 270 3.75 -1.57 10.40
C GLY A 270 3.23 -0.36 9.66
N GLY A 271 3.34 0.86 10.24
CA GLY A 271 3.10 2.12 9.53
C GLY A 271 4.07 2.32 8.39
N GLY A 272 3.65 3.03 7.34
CA GLY A 272 4.45 3.26 6.15
C GLY A 272 3.82 2.74 4.87
N ALA A 273 4.61 2.61 3.80
CA ALA A 273 4.09 2.16 2.52
C ALA A 273 5.11 1.38 1.71
N SER A 274 4.63 0.52 0.81
CA SER A 274 5.43 -0.24 -0.14
C SER A 274 5.13 0.19 -1.57
N GLY A 275 6.10 -0.03 -2.46
CA GLY A 275 5.97 0.14 -3.89
C GLY A 275 6.82 -0.83 -4.69
N ARG A 276 6.58 -0.86 -6.00
CA ARG A 276 7.35 -1.64 -7.00
C ARG A 276 7.66 -0.78 -8.21
N TRP A 277 8.74 -1.07 -8.92
CA TRP A 277 9.14 -0.36 -10.14
C TRP A 277 9.44 -1.29 -11.31
#